data_c7edb54e5763eee78f6535385ef9b633
#
_entry.id   c7edb54e5763eee78f6535385ef9b633
#
_cell.length_a   1.000
_cell.length_b   1.000
_cell.length_c   1.000
_cell.angle_alpha   90.00
_cell.angle_beta   90.00
_cell.angle_gamma   90.00
#
_symmetry.space_group_name_H-M   'P 1'
#
loop_
_entity.id
_entity.type
_entity.pdbx_description
1 polymer ?
#
loop_
_entity_poly.entity_id
_entity_poly.type
_entity_poly.pdbx_seq_one_letter_code
_entity_poly.pdbx_strand_id
1 'polypeptide(L)'
;MEKDKLGFAAVWAIAVGGMVGGGIFSTLGVVIANAGQWAAVSFVLGGLIAYASGHSLAALTVAKNEPGGIYSFLRDAGATTTARICAWVLLLGYVLTCAVYAFTFGAYTGNVLGGPAWLPQALASAAILAMVALNLRGAGQAAGVEIAIVVTKLAILAGLAAFGLSQFDGAKLAIDASPGLLGVIVGAASVFMAYEGFELLAYDYDEMKDRKHLMGRIMPWAIGSAALIYVLVALAVPMLTGTKAVIEDGEIALANAGQAALGMPGLLLVTLAAALSTVSAINATLFSSARLAREVADDGDLPQAFAKRNEAGSPSL
;
A
#
# COMPACT_ATOMS: atom_id res chain seq x y z
N MET A 1 -30.88 -11.90 0.59
CA MET A 1 -30.51 -10.49 0.31
C MET A 1 -29.31 -10.52 -0.62
N GLU A 2 -29.48 -10.09 -1.85
CA GLU A 2 -28.38 -9.95 -2.80
C GLU A 2 -27.51 -8.82 -2.25
N LYS A 3 -26.30 -9.13 -1.78
CA LYS A 3 -25.32 -8.12 -1.35
C LYS A 3 -25.11 -7.19 -2.54
N ASP A 4 -25.23 -5.88 -2.33
CA ASP A 4 -24.94 -4.88 -3.36
C ASP A 4 -23.51 -5.07 -3.86
N LYS A 5 -23.38 -5.61 -5.06
CA LYS A 5 -22.08 -5.87 -5.69
C LYS A 5 -21.33 -4.56 -5.93
N LEU A 6 -20.00 -4.59 -5.76
CA LEU A 6 -19.12 -3.45 -5.88
C LEU A 6 -19.00 -2.97 -7.34
N GLY A 7 -19.27 -1.70 -7.56
CA GLY A 7 -19.07 -1.04 -8.86
C GLY A 7 -17.64 -0.53 -9.03
N PHE A 8 -17.36 0.09 -10.20
CA PHE A 8 -16.03 0.57 -10.58
C PHE A 8 -15.37 1.44 -9.50
N ALA A 9 -16.06 2.46 -9.00
CA ALA A 9 -15.47 3.40 -8.03
C ALA A 9 -15.07 2.72 -6.72
N ALA A 10 -15.90 1.79 -6.22
CA ALA A 10 -15.62 1.06 -4.98
C ALA A 10 -14.41 0.12 -5.15
N VAL A 11 -14.39 -0.65 -6.23
CA VAL A 11 -13.27 -1.60 -6.50
C VAL A 11 -11.97 -0.84 -6.79
N TRP A 12 -12.04 0.29 -7.53
CA TRP A 12 -10.88 1.16 -7.74
C TRP A 12 -10.36 1.74 -6.42
N ALA A 13 -11.27 2.19 -5.54
CA ALA A 13 -10.86 2.72 -4.24
C ALA A 13 -10.22 1.65 -3.35
N ILE A 14 -10.75 0.43 -3.32
CA ILE A 14 -10.15 -0.69 -2.58
C ILE A 14 -8.73 -0.97 -3.09
N ALA A 15 -8.54 -1.04 -4.41
CA ALA A 15 -7.23 -1.27 -5.02
C ALA A 15 -6.23 -0.15 -4.73
N VAL A 16 -6.62 1.09 -5.00
CA VAL A 16 -5.76 2.27 -4.73
C VAL A 16 -5.57 2.45 -3.24
N GLY A 17 -6.59 2.13 -2.43
CA GLY A 17 -6.55 2.14 -0.97
C GLY A 17 -5.46 1.25 -0.42
N GLY A 18 -5.38 0.03 -0.91
CA GLY A 18 -4.33 -0.92 -0.56
C GLY A 18 -2.94 -0.45 -0.99
N MET A 19 -2.78 -0.06 -2.26
CA MET A 19 -1.49 0.41 -2.80
C MET A 19 -1.03 1.73 -2.18
N VAL A 20 -1.86 2.79 -2.17
CA VAL A 20 -1.51 4.08 -1.55
C VAL A 20 -1.71 3.97 -0.02
N GLY A 21 -1.05 2.98 0.57
CA GLY A 21 -0.95 2.74 2.01
C GLY A 21 0.22 3.50 2.64
N GLY A 22 0.88 2.87 3.60
CA GLY A 22 2.09 3.40 4.23
C GLY A 22 3.32 3.47 3.31
N GLY A 23 3.29 2.76 2.17
CA GLY A 23 4.45 2.57 1.30
C GLY A 23 5.10 3.87 0.84
N ILE A 24 4.36 4.78 0.18
CA ILE A 24 4.93 6.05 -0.29
C ILE A 24 5.46 6.91 0.88
N PHE A 25 4.75 6.89 2.01
CA PHE A 25 5.13 7.67 3.17
C PHE A 25 6.42 7.17 3.83
N SER A 26 6.68 5.86 3.81
CA SER A 26 7.87 5.25 4.42
C SER A 26 9.05 5.10 3.47
N THR A 27 8.81 4.91 2.16
CA THR A 27 9.89 4.56 1.22
C THR A 27 10.48 5.74 0.48
N LEU A 28 9.83 6.91 0.45
CA LEU A 28 10.29 8.04 -0.36
C LEU A 28 11.73 8.44 -0.03
N GLY A 29 12.06 8.62 1.25
CA GLY A 29 13.41 8.97 1.71
C GLY A 29 14.44 7.91 1.30
N VAL A 30 14.09 6.62 1.46
CA VAL A 30 14.93 5.48 1.08
C VAL A 30 15.19 5.45 -0.43
N VAL A 31 14.15 5.67 -1.24
CA VAL A 31 14.28 5.68 -2.71
C VAL A 31 15.14 6.86 -3.17
N ILE A 32 14.93 8.03 -2.59
CA ILE A 32 15.74 9.21 -2.90
C ILE A 32 17.20 9.02 -2.43
N ALA A 33 17.44 8.39 -1.30
CA ALA A 33 18.80 8.07 -0.84
C ALA A 33 19.52 7.12 -1.80
N ASN A 34 18.81 6.14 -2.38
CA ASN A 34 19.39 5.16 -3.32
C ASN A 34 19.51 5.68 -4.75
N ALA A 35 18.50 6.39 -5.26
CA ALA A 35 18.39 6.78 -6.67
C ALA A 35 18.68 8.28 -6.93
N GLY A 36 18.74 9.10 -5.88
CA GLY A 36 18.99 10.52 -5.98
C GLY A 36 17.99 11.23 -6.88
N GLN A 37 18.48 12.05 -7.80
CA GLN A 37 17.70 12.77 -8.80
C GLN A 37 16.85 11.85 -9.70
N TRP A 38 17.19 10.56 -9.77
CA TRP A 38 16.50 9.55 -10.57
C TRP A 38 15.41 8.79 -9.79
N ALA A 39 15.09 9.22 -8.57
CA ALA A 39 14.07 8.57 -7.73
C ALA A 39 12.72 8.40 -8.47
N ALA A 40 12.27 9.40 -9.22
CA ALA A 40 11.05 9.31 -10.02
C ALA A 40 11.11 8.16 -11.05
N VAL A 41 12.27 7.87 -11.63
CA VAL A 41 12.47 6.73 -12.54
C VAL A 41 12.34 5.41 -11.79
N SER A 42 12.82 5.32 -10.55
CA SER A 42 12.61 4.14 -9.69
C SER A 42 11.13 3.87 -9.44
N PHE A 43 10.34 4.92 -9.19
CA PHE A 43 8.87 4.80 -9.06
C PHE A 43 8.21 4.34 -10.35
N VAL A 44 8.63 4.85 -11.51
CA VAL A 44 8.12 4.38 -12.82
C VAL A 44 8.45 2.90 -13.04
N LEU A 45 9.69 2.48 -12.79
CA LEU A 45 10.11 1.08 -12.96
C LEU A 45 9.36 0.15 -12.01
N GLY A 46 9.22 0.50 -10.73
CA GLY A 46 8.40 -0.25 -9.77
C GLY A 46 6.95 -0.36 -10.23
N GLY A 47 6.37 0.74 -10.74
CA GLY A 47 5.02 0.77 -11.30
C GLY A 47 4.85 -0.11 -12.54
N LEU A 48 5.85 -0.17 -13.43
CA LEU A 48 5.83 -1.06 -14.59
C LEU A 48 5.86 -2.54 -14.19
N ILE A 49 6.66 -2.90 -13.17
CA ILE A 49 6.72 -4.26 -12.62
C ILE A 49 5.37 -4.60 -11.97
N ALA A 50 4.81 -3.70 -11.17
CA ALA A 50 3.50 -3.88 -10.54
C ALA A 50 2.40 -4.02 -11.60
N TYR A 51 2.45 -3.22 -12.68
CA TYR A 51 1.52 -3.32 -13.80
C TYR A 51 1.59 -4.68 -14.50
N ALA A 52 2.78 -5.16 -14.82
CA ALA A 52 2.98 -6.47 -15.44
C ALA A 52 2.46 -7.61 -14.56
N SER A 53 2.77 -7.56 -13.25
CA SER A 53 2.32 -8.53 -12.25
C SER A 53 0.79 -8.49 -12.08
N GLY A 54 0.23 -7.30 -11.90
CA GLY A 54 -1.21 -7.10 -11.73
C GLY A 54 -2.02 -7.47 -12.98
N HIS A 55 -1.50 -7.16 -14.18
CA HIS A 55 -2.14 -7.58 -15.42
C HIS A 55 -2.19 -9.10 -15.56
N SER A 56 -1.09 -9.79 -15.23
CA SER A 56 -1.01 -11.25 -15.25
C SER A 56 -1.98 -11.86 -14.25
N LEU A 57 -2.04 -11.32 -13.03
CA LEU A 57 -2.94 -11.78 -11.98
C LEU A 57 -4.42 -11.57 -12.39
N ALA A 58 -4.76 -10.40 -12.94
CA ALA A 58 -6.10 -10.12 -13.44
C ALA A 58 -6.51 -11.09 -14.56
N ALA A 59 -5.61 -11.36 -15.51
CA ALA A 59 -5.86 -12.29 -16.59
C ALA A 59 -6.11 -13.72 -16.07
N LEU A 60 -5.33 -14.20 -15.10
CA LEU A 60 -5.51 -15.50 -14.46
C LEU A 60 -6.84 -15.58 -13.71
N THR A 61 -7.18 -14.56 -12.91
CA THR A 61 -8.43 -14.49 -12.18
C THR A 61 -9.64 -14.52 -13.11
N VAL A 62 -9.59 -13.76 -14.22
CA VAL A 62 -10.66 -13.73 -15.22
C VAL A 62 -10.77 -15.07 -15.97
N ALA A 63 -9.64 -15.69 -16.33
CA ALA A 63 -9.62 -16.97 -17.03
C ALA A 63 -10.22 -18.10 -16.18
N LYS A 64 -9.90 -18.14 -14.89
CA LYS A 64 -10.47 -19.10 -13.95
C LYS A 64 -11.91 -18.78 -13.57
N ASN A 65 -12.26 -17.49 -13.58
CA ASN A 65 -13.56 -16.99 -13.17
C ASN A 65 -13.92 -17.28 -11.71
N GLU A 66 -12.90 -17.37 -10.84
CA GLU A 66 -12.99 -17.66 -9.42
C GLU A 66 -12.08 -16.70 -8.63
N PRO A 67 -12.47 -16.32 -7.39
CA PRO A 67 -11.54 -15.56 -6.52
C PRO A 67 -10.36 -16.45 -6.16
N GLY A 68 -9.20 -15.84 -6.00
CA GLY A 68 -7.99 -16.56 -5.58
C GLY A 68 -6.74 -15.74 -5.85
N GLY A 69 -5.66 -16.17 -5.21
CA GLY A 69 -4.35 -15.55 -5.33
C GLY A 69 -3.34 -16.43 -6.06
N ILE A 70 -2.09 -16.05 -5.99
CA ILE A 70 -0.97 -16.80 -6.58
C ILE A 70 -0.93 -18.24 -6.05
N TYR A 71 -1.27 -18.46 -4.77
CA TYR A 71 -1.30 -19.77 -4.15
C TYR A 71 -2.26 -20.73 -4.86
N SER A 72 -3.55 -20.36 -4.99
CA SER A 72 -4.56 -21.17 -5.63
C SER A 72 -4.23 -21.43 -7.11
N PHE A 73 -3.72 -20.42 -7.83
CA PHE A 73 -3.37 -20.58 -9.24
C PHE A 73 -2.21 -21.56 -9.45
N LEU A 74 -1.19 -21.55 -8.58
CA LEU A 74 -0.09 -22.51 -8.64
C LEU A 74 -0.52 -23.91 -8.27
N ARG A 75 -1.41 -24.06 -7.28
CA ARG A 75 -1.98 -25.35 -6.91
C ARG A 75 -2.73 -26.01 -8.05
N ASP A 76 -3.60 -25.26 -8.68
CA ASP A 76 -4.40 -25.75 -9.80
C ASP A 76 -3.57 -26.07 -11.03
N ALA A 77 -2.43 -25.41 -11.21
CA ALA A 77 -1.43 -25.75 -12.23
C ALA A 77 -0.61 -27.01 -11.87
N GLY A 78 -0.89 -27.67 -10.72
CA GLY A 78 -0.14 -28.83 -10.26
C GLY A 78 1.21 -28.53 -9.61
N ALA A 79 1.58 -27.25 -9.45
CA ALA A 79 2.84 -26.80 -8.87
C ALA A 79 2.75 -26.69 -7.33
N THR A 80 2.33 -27.75 -6.65
CA THR A 80 1.98 -27.76 -5.22
C THR A 80 3.12 -27.32 -4.31
N THR A 81 4.36 -27.76 -4.56
CA THR A 81 5.53 -27.36 -3.77
C THR A 81 5.80 -25.86 -3.91
N THR A 82 5.75 -25.34 -5.13
CA THR A 82 5.93 -23.91 -5.39
C THR A 82 4.81 -23.09 -4.74
N ALA A 83 3.57 -23.55 -4.80
CA ALA A 83 2.43 -22.92 -4.14
C ALA A 83 2.65 -22.77 -2.63
N ARG A 84 3.10 -23.85 -1.96
CA ARG A 84 3.41 -23.82 -0.51
C ARG A 84 4.49 -22.80 -0.17
N ILE A 85 5.58 -22.79 -0.93
CA ILE A 85 6.68 -21.84 -0.72
C ILE A 85 6.14 -20.39 -0.90
N CYS A 86 5.40 -20.14 -1.98
CA CYS A 86 4.80 -18.83 -2.24
C CYS A 86 3.83 -18.41 -1.12
N ALA A 87 3.01 -19.32 -0.59
CA ALA A 87 2.10 -19.01 0.51
C ALA A 87 2.85 -18.53 1.77
N TRP A 88 3.92 -19.23 2.16
CA TRP A 88 4.74 -18.84 3.30
C TRP A 88 5.45 -17.49 3.09
N VAL A 89 5.99 -17.27 1.89
CA VAL A 89 6.63 -15.99 1.53
C VAL A 89 5.61 -14.85 1.57
N LEU A 90 4.40 -15.06 1.02
CA LEU A 90 3.33 -14.06 1.04
C LEU A 90 2.85 -13.76 2.46
N LEU A 91 2.62 -14.79 3.30
CA LEU A 91 2.20 -14.58 4.69
C LEU A 91 3.26 -13.79 5.48
N LEU A 92 4.54 -14.14 5.31
CA LEU A 92 5.64 -13.37 5.91
C LEU A 92 5.66 -11.93 5.38
N GLY A 93 5.50 -11.75 4.07
CA GLY A 93 5.41 -10.44 3.42
C GLY A 93 4.30 -9.59 4.04
N TYR A 94 3.09 -10.12 4.18
CA TYR A 94 1.96 -9.40 4.78
C TYR A 94 2.21 -8.99 6.24
N VAL A 95 2.88 -9.86 7.04
CA VAL A 95 3.27 -9.51 8.41
C VAL A 95 4.25 -8.35 8.43
N LEU A 96 5.28 -8.40 7.57
CA LEU A 96 6.29 -7.34 7.46
C LEU A 96 5.67 -6.03 6.94
N THR A 97 4.78 -6.10 5.97
CA THR A 97 4.07 -4.94 5.43
C THR A 97 3.18 -4.29 6.50
N CYS A 98 2.42 -5.07 7.27
CA CYS A 98 1.68 -4.54 8.41
C CYS A 98 2.59 -3.84 9.44
N ALA A 99 3.78 -4.41 9.71
CA ALA A 99 4.74 -3.80 10.63
C ALA A 99 5.27 -2.45 10.10
N VAL A 100 5.60 -2.35 8.80
CA VAL A 100 6.02 -1.09 8.17
C VAL A 100 4.90 -0.06 8.22
N TYR A 101 3.66 -0.44 7.90
CA TYR A 101 2.53 0.50 7.94
C TYR A 101 2.25 0.99 9.36
N ALA A 102 2.33 0.11 10.36
CA ALA A 102 2.18 0.50 11.76
C ALA A 102 3.32 1.42 12.22
N PHE A 103 4.56 1.11 11.85
CA PHE A 103 5.71 1.97 12.12
C PHE A 103 5.51 3.37 11.50
N THR A 104 5.08 3.43 10.25
CA THR A 104 4.78 4.69 9.55
C THR A 104 3.67 5.47 10.27
N PHE A 105 2.58 4.80 10.66
CA PHE A 105 1.52 5.43 11.47
C PHE A 105 2.08 6.05 12.74
N GLY A 106 2.89 5.28 13.48
CA GLY A 106 3.51 5.74 14.72
C GLY A 106 4.46 6.92 14.53
N ALA A 107 5.31 6.87 13.49
CA ALA A 107 6.27 7.91 13.18
C ALA A 107 5.56 9.25 12.85
N TYR A 108 4.58 9.22 11.95
CA TYR A 108 3.83 10.44 11.56
C TYR A 108 3.01 11.02 12.70
N THR A 109 2.25 10.19 13.40
CA THR A 109 1.42 10.65 14.52
C THR A 109 2.26 11.08 15.72
N GLY A 110 3.33 10.34 16.02
CA GLY A 110 4.28 10.69 17.06
C GLY A 110 5.01 11.99 16.79
N ASN A 111 5.37 12.27 15.53
CA ASN A 111 6.00 13.54 15.12
C ASN A 111 5.10 14.76 15.42
N VAL A 112 3.78 14.65 15.21
CA VAL A 112 2.84 15.73 15.51
C VAL A 112 2.55 15.87 16.99
N LEU A 113 2.39 14.74 17.70
CA LEU A 113 2.06 14.75 19.14
C LEU A 113 3.24 15.18 20.00
N GLY A 114 4.47 14.94 19.54
CA GLY A 114 5.65 15.10 20.35
C GLY A 114 5.67 14.08 21.52
N GLY A 115 6.66 14.16 22.38
CA GLY A 115 6.67 13.33 23.57
C GLY A 115 7.89 12.38 23.66
N PRO A 116 7.83 11.35 24.52
CA PRO A 116 8.96 10.46 24.77
C PRO A 116 9.23 9.55 23.55
N ALA A 117 10.47 9.08 23.42
CA ALA A 117 10.94 8.26 22.29
C ALA A 117 10.17 6.94 22.09
N TRP A 118 9.47 6.43 23.09
CA TRP A 118 8.66 5.22 22.99
C TRP A 118 7.25 5.47 22.39
N LEU A 119 6.81 6.73 22.29
CA LEU A 119 5.44 7.07 21.85
C LEU A 119 5.12 6.57 20.43
N PRO A 120 5.98 6.75 19.41
CA PRO A 120 5.74 6.21 18.08
C PRO A 120 5.51 4.68 18.06
N GLN A 121 6.30 3.92 18.83
CA GLN A 121 6.15 2.46 18.92
C GLN A 121 4.84 2.05 19.63
N ALA A 122 4.43 2.80 20.66
CA ALA A 122 3.15 2.56 21.32
C ALA A 122 1.97 2.84 20.39
N LEU A 123 2.02 3.93 19.61
CA LEU A 123 1.01 4.27 18.61
C LEU A 123 0.95 3.25 17.48
N ALA A 124 2.10 2.77 17.00
CA ALA A 124 2.19 1.70 16.02
C ALA A 124 1.51 0.41 16.52
N SER A 125 1.85 -0.01 17.75
CA SER A 125 1.26 -1.20 18.38
C SER A 125 -0.25 -1.04 18.58
N ALA A 126 -0.68 0.13 19.03
CA ALA A 126 -2.11 0.43 19.23
C ALA A 126 -2.88 0.37 17.91
N ALA A 127 -2.31 0.85 16.79
CA ALA A 127 -2.92 0.80 15.47
C ALA A 127 -3.16 -0.65 15.01
N ILE A 128 -2.14 -1.53 15.14
CA ILE A 128 -2.30 -2.96 14.80
C ILE A 128 -3.38 -3.61 15.67
N LEU A 129 -3.31 -3.43 17.00
CA LEU A 129 -4.26 -4.04 17.92
C LEU A 129 -5.69 -3.56 17.65
N ALA A 130 -5.87 -2.27 17.34
CA ALA A 130 -7.17 -1.72 16.98
C ALA A 130 -7.71 -2.35 15.69
N MET A 131 -6.87 -2.51 14.66
CA MET A 131 -7.28 -3.12 13.39
C MET A 131 -7.57 -4.61 13.54
N VAL A 132 -6.78 -5.33 14.32
CA VAL A 132 -7.06 -6.74 14.66
C VAL A 132 -8.41 -6.85 15.39
N ALA A 133 -8.64 -6.03 16.42
CA ALA A 133 -9.89 -6.03 17.16
C ALA A 133 -11.10 -5.70 16.25
N LEU A 134 -10.94 -4.78 15.31
CA LEU A 134 -11.97 -4.43 14.34
C LEU A 134 -12.30 -5.60 13.40
N ASN A 135 -11.26 -6.26 12.87
CA ASN A 135 -11.43 -7.43 12.01
C ASN A 135 -12.09 -8.61 12.73
N LEU A 136 -11.71 -8.86 13.98
CA LEU A 136 -12.33 -9.92 14.80
C LEU A 136 -13.82 -9.68 15.06
N ARG A 137 -14.27 -8.43 15.08
CA ARG A 137 -15.70 -8.07 15.21
C ARG A 137 -16.47 -8.20 13.89
N GLY A 138 -15.82 -8.58 12.81
CA GLY A 138 -16.45 -8.71 11.48
C GLY A 138 -16.86 -7.37 10.87
N ALA A 139 -16.29 -6.27 11.32
CA ALA A 139 -16.51 -4.95 10.73
C ALA A 139 -15.81 -4.88 9.37
N GLY A 140 -16.49 -5.34 8.34
CA GLY A 140 -16.08 -5.15 6.94
C GLY A 140 -15.96 -3.66 6.62
N GLN A 141 -15.07 -3.32 5.71
CA GLN A 141 -14.97 -1.94 5.23
C GLN A 141 -16.26 -1.58 4.47
N ALA A 142 -16.93 -0.53 4.92
CA ALA A 142 -18.00 0.05 4.13
C ALA A 142 -17.38 0.72 2.90
N ALA A 143 -17.72 0.27 1.70
CA ALA A 143 -17.15 0.78 0.44
C ALA A 143 -17.17 2.31 0.32
N GLY A 144 -18.21 2.95 0.86
CA GLY A 144 -18.30 4.41 0.88
C GLY A 144 -17.26 5.09 1.76
N VAL A 145 -16.88 4.48 2.89
CA VAL A 145 -15.83 4.98 3.78
C VAL A 145 -14.47 4.85 3.10
N GLU A 146 -14.20 3.72 2.47
CA GLU A 146 -12.94 3.51 1.74
C GLU A 146 -12.79 4.51 0.58
N ILE A 147 -13.84 4.74 -0.20
CA ILE A 147 -13.82 5.78 -1.25
C ILE A 147 -13.48 7.15 -0.66
N ALA A 148 -14.10 7.54 0.46
CA ALA A 148 -13.85 8.83 1.09
C ALA A 148 -12.40 8.94 1.58
N ILE A 149 -11.86 7.90 2.22
CA ILE A 149 -10.46 7.84 2.66
C ILE A 149 -9.52 7.99 1.46
N VAL A 150 -9.72 7.21 0.40
CA VAL A 150 -8.86 7.22 -0.79
C VAL A 150 -8.88 8.56 -1.50
N VAL A 151 -10.06 9.14 -1.71
CA VAL A 151 -10.19 10.47 -2.33
C VAL A 151 -9.50 11.52 -1.49
N THR A 152 -9.68 11.50 -0.16
CA THR A 152 -9.06 12.47 0.75
C THR A 152 -7.53 12.38 0.71
N LYS A 153 -6.95 11.18 0.85
CA LYS A 153 -5.48 11.02 0.83
C LYS A 153 -4.87 11.37 -0.52
N LEU A 154 -5.51 10.98 -1.64
CA LEU A 154 -5.05 11.36 -2.97
C LEU A 154 -5.15 12.87 -3.21
N ALA A 155 -6.20 13.54 -2.74
CA ALA A 155 -6.34 14.98 -2.84
C ALA A 155 -5.23 15.72 -2.06
N ILE A 156 -4.89 15.24 -0.86
CA ILE A 156 -3.80 15.82 -0.05
C ILE A 156 -2.45 15.62 -0.76
N LEU A 157 -2.15 14.40 -1.24
CA LEU A 157 -0.90 14.11 -1.94
C LEU A 157 -0.80 14.87 -3.27
N ALA A 158 -1.89 14.95 -4.03
CA ALA A 158 -1.94 15.72 -5.28
C ALA A 158 -1.77 17.21 -5.04
N GLY A 159 -2.39 17.75 -3.97
CA GLY A 159 -2.22 19.15 -3.57
C GLY A 159 -0.76 19.46 -3.17
N LEU A 160 -0.15 18.58 -2.37
CA LEU A 160 1.28 18.70 -2.01
C LEU A 160 2.17 18.65 -3.25
N ALA A 161 1.89 17.69 -4.15
CA ALA A 161 2.63 17.55 -5.39
C ALA A 161 2.47 18.77 -6.30
N ALA A 162 1.26 19.27 -6.49
CA ALA A 162 1.01 20.46 -7.29
C ALA A 162 1.73 21.71 -6.73
N PHE A 163 1.69 21.89 -5.40
CA PHE A 163 2.38 22.99 -4.73
C PHE A 163 3.90 22.87 -4.87
N GLY A 164 4.48 21.70 -4.63
CA GLY A 164 5.93 21.47 -4.80
C GLY A 164 6.39 21.69 -6.25
N LEU A 165 5.64 21.13 -7.22
CA LEU A 165 5.98 21.29 -8.64
C LEU A 165 5.79 22.72 -9.16
N SER A 166 4.94 23.55 -8.54
CA SER A 166 4.84 24.96 -8.87
C SER A 166 6.12 25.76 -8.55
N GLN A 167 6.97 25.21 -7.68
CA GLN A 167 8.27 25.77 -7.28
C GLN A 167 9.43 24.98 -7.89
N PHE A 168 9.25 24.39 -9.07
CA PHE A 168 10.22 23.50 -9.68
C PHE A 168 11.58 24.18 -9.88
N ASP A 169 12.60 23.58 -9.25
CA ASP A 169 14.01 23.96 -9.38
C ASP A 169 14.84 22.67 -9.52
N GLY A 170 15.34 22.41 -10.72
CA GLY A 170 16.13 21.21 -11.01
C GLY A 170 17.40 21.09 -10.15
N ALA A 171 17.93 22.18 -9.62
CA ALA A 171 19.09 22.16 -8.73
C ALA A 171 18.78 21.46 -7.39
N LYS A 172 17.55 21.52 -6.92
CA LYS A 172 17.12 20.84 -5.68
C LYS A 172 17.04 19.31 -5.79
N LEU A 173 17.05 18.75 -7.01
CA LEU A 173 17.14 17.31 -7.24
C LEU A 173 18.56 16.78 -7.15
N ALA A 174 19.58 17.66 -7.27
CA ALA A 174 20.96 17.26 -7.28
C ALA A 174 21.41 16.72 -5.91
N ILE A 175 22.24 15.68 -5.94
CA ILE A 175 22.97 15.14 -4.79
C ILE A 175 24.46 15.06 -5.17
N ASP A 176 25.33 15.12 -4.15
CA ASP A 176 26.80 15.16 -4.34
C ASP A 176 27.36 13.91 -5.03
N ALA A 177 26.69 12.76 -4.92
CA ALA A 177 27.04 11.52 -5.59
C ALA A 177 25.88 11.00 -6.44
N SER A 178 26.07 10.88 -7.76
CA SER A 178 25.10 10.25 -8.63
C SER A 178 25.13 8.73 -8.41
N PRO A 179 24.07 8.09 -7.90
CA PRO A 179 24.07 6.66 -7.57
C PRO A 179 24.05 5.74 -8.80
N GLY A 180 23.98 6.30 -10.01
CA GLY A 180 23.99 5.54 -11.25
C GLY A 180 22.79 4.60 -11.43
N LEU A 181 22.88 3.71 -12.44
CA LEU A 181 21.82 2.77 -12.79
C LEU A 181 21.50 1.79 -11.64
N LEU A 182 22.52 1.34 -10.91
CA LEU A 182 22.33 0.41 -9.79
C LEU A 182 21.47 1.04 -8.68
N GLY A 183 21.69 2.31 -8.36
CA GLY A 183 20.86 3.02 -7.38
C GLY A 183 19.41 3.13 -7.80
N VAL A 184 19.15 3.33 -9.10
CA VAL A 184 17.78 3.35 -9.65
C VAL A 184 17.11 1.98 -9.52
N ILE A 185 17.84 0.89 -9.79
CA ILE A 185 17.31 -0.49 -9.66
C ILE A 185 17.02 -0.81 -8.18
N VAL A 186 17.94 -0.48 -7.27
CA VAL A 186 17.74 -0.66 -5.82
C VAL A 186 16.56 0.17 -5.33
N GLY A 187 16.46 1.42 -5.80
CA GLY A 187 15.29 2.27 -5.53
C GLY A 187 13.99 1.65 -6.04
N ALA A 188 13.98 1.09 -7.26
CA ALA A 188 12.80 0.42 -7.82
C ALA A 188 12.41 -0.84 -7.01
N ALA A 189 13.38 -1.62 -6.54
CA ALA A 189 13.12 -2.75 -5.65
C ALA A 189 12.54 -2.29 -4.30
N SER A 190 13.09 -1.22 -3.72
CA SER A 190 12.62 -0.66 -2.45
C SER A 190 11.19 -0.11 -2.58
N VAL A 191 10.86 0.54 -3.69
CA VAL A 191 9.53 1.13 -3.90
C VAL A 191 8.46 0.09 -4.26
N PHE A 192 8.84 -1.11 -4.69
CA PHE A 192 7.87 -2.14 -5.10
C PHE A 192 6.89 -2.46 -3.97
N MET A 193 7.34 -2.43 -2.72
CA MET A 193 6.47 -2.57 -1.54
C MET A 193 5.36 -1.50 -1.50
N ALA A 194 5.61 -0.29 -2.01
CA ALA A 194 4.59 0.76 -2.06
C ALA A 194 3.48 0.48 -3.08
N TYR A 195 3.71 -0.43 -4.02
CA TYR A 195 2.71 -0.89 -4.98
C TYR A 195 1.97 -2.15 -4.51
N GLU A 196 2.39 -2.79 -3.42
CA GLU A 196 1.67 -3.91 -2.83
C GLU A 196 0.22 -3.53 -2.53
N GLY A 197 -0.71 -4.44 -2.76
CA GLY A 197 -2.15 -4.22 -2.55
C GLY A 197 -2.98 -4.40 -3.82
N PHE A 198 -2.40 -4.39 -5.02
CA PHE A 198 -3.15 -4.70 -6.23
C PHE A 198 -3.65 -6.17 -6.26
N GLU A 199 -2.90 -7.07 -5.63
CA GLU A 199 -3.24 -8.49 -5.56
C GLU A 199 -4.47 -8.77 -4.68
N LEU A 200 -4.78 -7.86 -3.74
CA LEU A 200 -5.94 -7.99 -2.86
C LEU A 200 -7.25 -8.06 -3.63
N LEU A 201 -7.31 -7.41 -4.80
CA LEU A 201 -8.49 -7.45 -5.69
C LEU A 201 -8.87 -8.85 -6.17
N ALA A 202 -7.90 -9.74 -6.31
CA ALA A 202 -8.16 -11.10 -6.77
C ALA A 202 -9.00 -11.90 -5.76
N TYR A 203 -8.90 -11.59 -4.47
CA TYR A 203 -9.72 -12.19 -3.42
C TYR A 203 -11.14 -11.63 -3.37
N ASP A 204 -11.38 -10.41 -3.86
CA ASP A 204 -12.68 -9.74 -3.86
C ASP A 204 -13.44 -9.91 -5.20
N TYR A 205 -12.94 -10.76 -6.10
CA TYR A 205 -13.45 -10.94 -7.44
C TYR A 205 -14.96 -11.23 -7.49
N ASP A 206 -15.46 -12.09 -6.59
CA ASP A 206 -16.89 -12.45 -6.54
C ASP A 206 -17.80 -11.32 -6.04
N GLU A 207 -17.24 -10.31 -5.38
CA GLU A 207 -18.00 -9.16 -4.88
C GLU A 207 -18.18 -8.07 -5.96
N MET A 208 -17.52 -8.21 -7.13
CA MET A 208 -17.56 -7.21 -8.21
C MET A 208 -18.80 -7.36 -9.09
N LYS A 209 -19.36 -6.22 -9.52
CA LYS A 209 -20.33 -6.15 -10.62
C LYS A 209 -19.62 -6.45 -11.93
N ASP A 210 -20.23 -7.27 -12.82
CA ASP A 210 -19.58 -7.63 -14.11
C ASP A 210 -18.08 -7.94 -13.95
N ARG A 211 -17.80 -8.85 -13.04
CA ARG A 211 -16.46 -9.14 -12.49
C ARG A 211 -15.39 -9.36 -13.56
N LYS A 212 -15.72 -10.03 -14.69
CA LYS A 212 -14.76 -10.30 -15.78
C LYS A 212 -14.29 -9.00 -16.45
N HIS A 213 -15.23 -8.13 -16.77
CA HIS A 213 -14.92 -6.87 -17.42
C HIS A 213 -14.26 -5.87 -16.45
N LEU A 214 -14.78 -5.85 -15.22
CA LEU A 214 -14.33 -4.91 -14.20
C LEU A 214 -12.89 -5.19 -13.76
N MET A 215 -12.53 -6.47 -13.50
CA MET A 215 -11.18 -6.87 -13.10
C MET A 215 -10.11 -6.46 -14.11
N GLY A 216 -10.36 -6.74 -15.40
CA GLY A 216 -9.42 -6.38 -16.46
C GLY A 216 -9.21 -4.87 -16.66
N ARG A 217 -10.24 -4.06 -16.33
CA ARG A 217 -10.17 -2.59 -16.45
C ARG A 217 -9.60 -1.93 -15.22
N ILE A 218 -9.95 -2.38 -14.02
CA ILE A 218 -9.58 -1.70 -12.79
C ILE A 218 -8.09 -1.85 -12.50
N MET A 219 -7.52 -3.01 -12.73
CA MET A 219 -6.11 -3.26 -12.42
C MET A 219 -5.17 -2.21 -13.05
N PRO A 220 -5.21 -1.95 -14.37
CA PRO A 220 -4.38 -0.91 -14.97
C PRO A 220 -4.69 0.50 -14.46
N TRP A 221 -5.97 0.83 -14.21
CA TRP A 221 -6.33 2.15 -13.70
C TRP A 221 -5.86 2.37 -12.27
N ALA A 222 -5.96 1.38 -11.40
CA ALA A 222 -5.53 1.48 -10.02
C ALA A 222 -4.01 1.63 -9.91
N ILE A 223 -3.25 0.75 -10.59
CA ILE A 223 -1.77 0.82 -10.61
C ILE A 223 -1.31 2.12 -11.27
N GLY A 224 -1.93 2.52 -12.38
CA GLY A 224 -1.61 3.79 -13.05
C GLY A 224 -1.86 5.01 -12.19
N SER A 225 -2.96 5.02 -11.41
CA SER A 225 -3.26 6.10 -10.45
C SER A 225 -2.22 6.19 -9.34
N ALA A 226 -1.83 5.03 -8.76
CA ALA A 226 -0.80 4.97 -7.73
C ALA A 226 0.56 5.41 -8.27
N ALA A 227 0.96 4.90 -9.45
CA ALA A 227 2.23 5.27 -10.08
C ALA A 227 2.30 6.77 -10.38
N LEU A 228 1.22 7.35 -10.91
CA LEU A 228 1.16 8.78 -11.20
C LEU A 228 1.38 9.60 -9.94
N ILE A 229 0.63 9.33 -8.87
CA ILE A 229 0.75 10.10 -7.63
C ILE A 229 2.14 9.94 -7.00
N TYR A 230 2.72 8.74 -7.05
CA TYR A 230 4.05 8.48 -6.52
C TYR A 230 5.15 9.23 -7.25
N VAL A 231 5.11 9.24 -8.58
CA VAL A 231 6.06 9.99 -9.42
C VAL A 231 5.93 11.48 -9.15
N LEU A 232 4.70 12.01 -9.10
CA LEU A 232 4.47 13.42 -8.81
C LEU A 232 4.98 13.81 -7.42
N VAL A 233 4.74 12.99 -6.39
CA VAL A 233 5.23 13.22 -5.02
C VAL A 233 6.76 13.13 -4.97
N ALA A 234 7.36 12.12 -5.63
CA ALA A 234 8.82 11.95 -5.67
C ALA A 234 9.55 13.13 -6.32
N LEU A 235 8.93 13.77 -7.31
CA LEU A 235 9.45 15.00 -7.93
C LEU A 235 9.19 16.23 -7.06
N ALA A 236 8.03 16.32 -6.42
CA ALA A 236 7.58 17.52 -5.73
C ALA A 236 8.21 17.72 -4.35
N VAL A 237 8.41 16.63 -3.59
CA VAL A 237 8.91 16.72 -2.21
C VAL A 237 10.31 17.34 -2.14
N PRO A 238 11.28 16.96 -2.98
CA PRO A 238 12.56 17.65 -3.03
C PRO A 238 12.48 19.14 -3.40
N MET A 239 11.45 19.56 -4.13
CA MET A 239 11.24 20.98 -4.45
C MET A 239 10.93 21.81 -3.21
N LEU A 240 10.32 21.21 -2.19
CA LEU A 240 9.91 21.88 -0.96
C LEU A 240 11.03 21.95 0.07
N THR A 241 11.76 20.85 0.29
CA THR A 241 12.75 20.73 1.36
C THR A 241 14.19 20.51 0.86
N GLY A 242 14.36 20.16 -0.42
CA GLY A 242 15.64 19.73 -1.00
C GLY A 242 15.90 18.23 -0.74
N THR A 243 16.62 17.61 -1.68
CA THR A 243 16.92 16.16 -1.66
C THR A 243 17.65 15.71 -0.39
N LYS A 244 18.58 16.52 0.10
CA LYS A 244 19.37 16.22 1.32
C LYS A 244 18.45 16.13 2.56
N ALA A 245 17.56 17.09 2.74
CA ALA A 245 16.61 17.09 3.85
C ALA A 245 15.65 15.88 3.77
N VAL A 246 15.19 15.51 2.57
CA VAL A 246 14.34 14.31 2.39
C VAL A 246 15.04 13.03 2.85
N ILE A 247 16.35 12.91 2.59
CA ILE A 247 17.15 11.76 3.04
C ILE A 247 17.32 11.77 4.56
N GLU A 248 17.62 12.93 5.15
CA GLU A 248 17.80 13.11 6.60
C GLU A 248 16.49 12.89 7.37
N ASP A 249 15.36 13.35 6.84
CA ASP A 249 14.01 13.20 7.42
C ASP A 249 13.51 11.74 7.37
N GLY A 250 14.02 10.94 6.42
CA GLY A 250 13.68 9.53 6.29
C GLY A 250 12.17 9.28 6.12
N GLU A 251 11.58 8.54 7.07
CA GLU A 251 10.18 8.13 7.04
C GLU A 251 9.17 9.27 7.22
N ILE A 252 9.55 10.41 7.80
CA ILE A 252 8.65 11.57 7.99
C ILE A 252 8.85 12.67 6.95
N ALA A 253 9.63 12.42 5.91
CA ALA A 253 9.97 13.41 4.88
C ALA A 253 8.74 14.09 4.24
N LEU A 254 7.65 13.35 3.99
CA LEU A 254 6.44 13.95 3.46
C LEU A 254 5.75 14.90 4.45
N ALA A 255 5.77 14.58 5.75
CA ALA A 255 5.20 15.44 6.79
C ALA A 255 5.96 16.77 6.86
N ASN A 256 7.29 16.70 6.83
CA ASN A 256 8.16 17.88 6.83
C ASN A 256 8.03 18.70 5.54
N ALA A 257 7.87 18.03 4.39
CA ALA A 257 7.53 18.71 3.14
C ALA A 257 6.17 19.43 3.21
N GLY A 258 5.17 18.82 3.84
CA GLY A 258 3.89 19.45 4.12
C GLY A 258 4.05 20.70 5.00
N GLN A 259 4.89 20.59 6.04
CA GLN A 259 5.20 21.73 6.92
C GLN A 259 5.94 22.84 6.17
N ALA A 260 6.88 22.51 5.31
CA ALA A 260 7.57 23.49 4.47
C ALA A 260 6.62 24.21 3.49
N ALA A 261 5.61 23.49 2.97
CA ALA A 261 4.64 24.03 2.03
C ALA A 261 3.62 24.98 2.67
N LEU A 262 3.01 24.58 3.79
CA LEU A 262 1.85 25.24 4.38
C LEU A 262 1.97 25.46 5.90
N GLY A 263 3.15 25.26 6.49
CA GLY A 263 3.35 25.34 7.93
C GLY A 263 2.63 24.22 8.70
N MET A 264 2.17 24.51 9.91
CA MET A 264 1.46 23.53 10.75
C MET A 264 0.23 22.89 10.07
N PRO A 265 -0.62 23.59 9.34
CA PRO A 265 -1.70 22.98 8.57
C PRO A 265 -1.22 21.92 7.57
N GLY A 266 -0.11 22.17 6.87
CA GLY A 266 0.47 21.20 5.93
C GLY A 266 1.00 19.95 6.63
N LEU A 267 1.68 20.10 7.77
CA LEU A 267 2.11 18.98 8.61
C LEU A 267 0.92 18.12 9.03
N LEU A 268 -0.16 18.74 9.52
CA LEU A 268 -1.36 18.03 9.98
C LEU A 268 -2.09 17.33 8.85
N LEU A 269 -2.23 17.96 7.67
CA LEU A 269 -2.89 17.35 6.51
C LEU A 269 -2.13 16.12 6.00
N VAL A 270 -0.79 16.21 5.88
CA VAL A 270 0.02 15.08 5.41
C VAL A 270 0.03 13.96 6.46
N THR A 271 0.11 14.30 7.75
CA THR A 271 -0.01 13.31 8.84
C THR A 271 -1.37 12.62 8.83
N LEU A 272 -2.46 13.35 8.60
CA LEU A 272 -3.80 12.77 8.44
C LEU A 272 -3.84 11.82 7.24
N ALA A 273 -3.29 12.22 6.10
CA ALA A 273 -3.21 11.34 4.92
C ALA A 273 -2.42 10.06 5.22
N ALA A 274 -1.26 10.17 5.90
CA ALA A 274 -0.45 9.03 6.30
C ALA A 274 -1.22 8.11 7.28
N ALA A 275 -1.88 8.67 8.28
CA ALA A 275 -2.66 7.90 9.25
C ALA A 275 -3.83 7.16 8.61
N LEU A 276 -4.61 7.82 7.76
CA LEU A 276 -5.71 7.20 7.02
C LEU A 276 -5.19 6.12 6.06
N SER A 277 -4.08 6.39 5.36
CA SER A 277 -3.46 5.45 4.43
C SER A 277 -2.98 4.18 5.12
N THR A 278 -2.24 4.33 6.21
CA THR A 278 -1.65 3.19 6.93
C THR A 278 -2.71 2.33 7.61
N VAL A 279 -3.70 2.94 8.26
CA VAL A 279 -4.80 2.22 8.92
C VAL A 279 -5.65 1.44 7.90
N SER A 280 -6.01 2.07 6.78
CA SER A 280 -6.74 1.39 5.69
C SER A 280 -5.94 0.22 5.12
N ALA A 281 -4.64 0.42 4.86
CA ALA A 281 -3.78 -0.62 4.30
C ALA A 281 -3.54 -1.78 5.30
N ILE A 282 -3.29 -1.50 6.59
CA ILE A 282 -3.20 -2.55 7.62
C ILE A 282 -4.48 -3.40 7.63
N ASN A 283 -5.64 -2.75 7.61
CA ASN A 283 -6.91 -3.46 7.63
C ASN A 283 -7.09 -4.36 6.39
N ALA A 284 -6.79 -3.86 5.19
CA ALA A 284 -6.85 -4.63 3.95
C ALA A 284 -5.86 -5.81 3.94
N THR A 285 -4.62 -5.58 4.38
CA THR A 285 -3.57 -6.61 4.44
C THR A 285 -3.90 -7.69 5.47
N LEU A 286 -4.41 -7.34 6.65
CA LEU A 286 -4.87 -8.30 7.67
C LEU A 286 -6.00 -9.19 7.12
N PHE A 287 -6.97 -8.59 6.44
CA PHE A 287 -8.09 -9.32 5.85
C PHE A 287 -7.64 -10.33 4.79
N SER A 288 -6.74 -9.92 3.90
CA SER A 288 -6.21 -10.77 2.84
C SER A 288 -5.26 -11.85 3.37
N SER A 289 -4.42 -11.53 4.36
CA SER A 289 -3.56 -12.51 5.02
C SER A 289 -4.38 -13.62 5.70
N ALA A 290 -5.49 -13.25 6.33
CA ALA A 290 -6.40 -14.20 6.95
C ALA A 290 -7.11 -15.09 5.92
N ARG A 291 -7.49 -14.54 4.74
CA ARG A 291 -8.04 -15.34 3.63
C ARG A 291 -7.02 -16.33 3.08
N LEU A 292 -5.79 -15.87 2.81
CA LEU A 292 -4.71 -16.74 2.35
C LEU A 292 -4.38 -17.83 3.38
N ALA A 293 -4.20 -17.47 4.66
CA ALA A 293 -3.89 -18.42 5.71
C ALA A 293 -4.97 -19.51 5.83
N ARG A 294 -6.23 -19.13 5.69
CA ARG A 294 -7.34 -20.06 5.67
C ARG A 294 -7.29 -21.00 4.48
N GLU A 295 -7.10 -20.48 3.26
CA GLU A 295 -7.01 -21.28 2.04
C GLU A 295 -5.91 -22.35 2.16
N VAL A 296 -4.74 -21.94 2.68
CA VAL A 296 -3.60 -22.84 2.92
C VAL A 296 -3.91 -23.87 4.02
N ALA A 297 -4.70 -23.51 5.04
CA ALA A 297 -5.13 -24.44 6.09
C ALA A 297 -6.21 -25.42 5.62
N ASP A 298 -7.16 -24.97 4.80
CA ASP A 298 -8.18 -25.83 4.19
C ASP A 298 -7.53 -26.93 3.32
N ASP A 299 -6.39 -26.60 2.70
CA ASP A 299 -5.58 -27.52 1.91
C ASP A 299 -4.66 -28.44 2.75
N GLY A 300 -4.60 -28.24 4.08
CA GLY A 300 -3.79 -29.03 5.01
C GLY A 300 -2.31 -28.61 5.10
N ASP A 301 -1.95 -27.47 4.49
CA ASP A 301 -0.58 -26.95 4.47
C ASP A 301 -0.30 -25.98 5.66
N LEU A 302 -1.34 -25.61 6.44
CA LEU A 302 -1.29 -24.94 7.72
C LEU A 302 -2.15 -25.66 8.78
N PRO A 303 -1.93 -25.42 10.09
CA PRO A 303 -2.77 -25.98 11.14
C PRO A 303 -4.25 -25.62 10.94
N GLN A 304 -5.15 -26.57 11.16
CA GLN A 304 -6.60 -26.41 11.01
C GLN A 304 -7.21 -25.28 11.89
N ALA A 305 -6.45 -24.82 12.89
CA ALA A 305 -6.86 -23.66 13.68
C ALA A 305 -7.07 -22.40 12.82
N PHE A 306 -6.28 -22.24 11.75
CA PHE A 306 -6.41 -21.10 10.81
C PHE A 306 -7.61 -21.21 9.85
N ALA A 307 -8.21 -22.40 9.71
CA ALA A 307 -9.42 -22.60 8.91
C ALA A 307 -10.71 -22.18 9.65
N LYS A 308 -10.65 -22.02 10.98
CA LYS A 308 -11.84 -21.72 11.80
C LYS A 308 -12.35 -20.30 11.57
N ARG A 309 -13.68 -20.14 11.63
CA ARG A 309 -14.36 -18.85 11.58
C ARG A 309 -14.99 -18.53 12.92
N ASN A 310 -15.05 -17.26 13.25
CA ASN A 310 -15.87 -16.77 14.36
C ASN A 310 -17.36 -16.65 13.92
N GLU A 311 -18.23 -16.28 14.84
CA GLU A 311 -19.67 -16.11 14.57
C GLU A 311 -19.96 -15.02 13.51
N ALA A 312 -19.07 -14.06 13.35
CA ALA A 312 -19.13 -13.01 12.32
C ALA A 312 -18.62 -13.49 10.93
N GLY A 313 -18.16 -14.75 10.82
CA GLY A 313 -17.62 -15.30 9.58
C GLY A 313 -16.17 -14.88 9.27
N SER A 314 -15.55 -14.08 10.14
CA SER A 314 -14.13 -13.72 10.06
C SER A 314 -13.26 -14.87 10.58
N PRO A 315 -11.98 -15.00 10.14
CA PRO A 315 -11.04 -15.93 10.74
C PRO A 315 -10.97 -15.73 12.26
N SER A 316 -10.93 -16.82 13.03
CA SER A 316 -10.98 -16.76 14.50
C SER A 316 -9.62 -16.56 15.18
N LEU A 317 -8.54 -16.42 14.38
CA LEU A 317 -7.18 -16.19 14.86
C LEU A 317 -6.62 -14.93 14.26
#